data_5d21cb6ab5564e8c1cb4205b4b6ce05d
#
_entry.id   5d21cb6ab5564e8c1cb4205b4b6ce05d
#
_cell.length_a   1.000
_cell.length_b   1.000
_cell.length_c   1.000
_cell.angle_alpha   90.00
_cell.angle_beta   90.00
_cell.angle_gamma   90.00
#
_symmetry.space_group_name_H-M   'P 1'
#
loop_
_entity.id
_entity.type
_entity.pdbx_description
1 polymer ?
#
loop_
_entity_poly.entity_id
_entity_poly.type
_entity_poly.pdbx_seq_one_letter_code
_entity_poly.pdbx_strand_id
1 'polypeptide(L)'
;MASELMGIRMPDIAADFAKLLEELESPDSRKAMADYIDFEAEIYRKHGRITYCADDCLLDIFTDTTERSPTFMLPPFRPSDDTTSPVPWAFVKNPLFNTKEVWERNMRRPLRCLEWTKEDYIRLGAAEKIQNNPPKIGSANLLRIAVGNEESPERYATGNDAAVLVETGVAENRCELEQAFDLYAQKFSAGKRLFIGCGEGDFTVKCTIPDSPLRLIRHMAVKLVLNNISTGTMVVMGRVTGNWMSWVDCTNKKLMDRGARLVAEIGKLSYEESCERLFEALEIIASTTPPGAEKQSAVQYVLERLGKN
;
A
#
# COMPACT_ATOMS: atom_id res chain seq x y z
N MET A 1 -2.13 -26.94 -15.64
CA MET A 1 -2.33 -28.02 -14.61
C MET A 1 -3.67 -27.91 -13.88
N ALA A 2 -3.93 -26.94 -12.97
CA ALA A 2 -5.24 -26.87 -12.28
C ALA A 2 -6.42 -26.58 -13.22
N SER A 3 -6.27 -25.69 -14.20
CA SER A 3 -7.25 -25.36 -15.24
C SER A 3 -7.55 -26.52 -16.19
N GLU A 4 -6.54 -27.28 -16.56
CA GLU A 4 -6.70 -28.50 -17.39
C GLU A 4 -7.47 -29.57 -16.62
N LEU A 5 -7.19 -29.74 -15.31
CA LEU A 5 -7.92 -30.68 -14.45
C LEU A 5 -9.40 -30.31 -14.29
N MET A 6 -9.74 -29.02 -14.40
CA MET A 6 -11.13 -28.53 -14.33
C MET A 6 -11.80 -28.41 -15.69
N GLY A 7 -11.15 -28.79 -16.79
CA GLY A 7 -11.66 -28.65 -18.15
C GLY A 7 -11.86 -27.20 -18.60
N ILE A 8 -11.25 -26.24 -17.88
CA ILE A 8 -11.34 -24.82 -18.21
C ILE A 8 -10.26 -24.51 -19.25
N ARG A 9 -10.69 -24.12 -20.46
CA ARG A 9 -9.75 -23.57 -21.46
C ARG A 9 -9.26 -22.22 -20.92
N MET A 10 -8.00 -22.18 -20.48
CA MET A 10 -7.37 -20.94 -20.07
C MET A 10 -7.24 -20.02 -21.28
N PRO A 11 -7.69 -18.76 -21.20
CA PRO A 11 -7.27 -17.75 -22.16
C PRO A 11 -5.75 -17.65 -22.15
N ASP A 12 -5.16 -17.11 -23.20
CA ASP A 12 -3.72 -16.87 -23.23
C ASP A 12 -3.35 -15.71 -22.29
N ILE A 13 -3.26 -16.04 -21.01
CA ILE A 13 -2.95 -15.07 -19.94
C ILE A 13 -1.63 -14.35 -20.21
N ALA A 14 -0.67 -15.01 -20.87
CA ALA A 14 0.61 -14.38 -21.18
C ALA A 14 0.46 -13.31 -22.28
N ALA A 15 -0.32 -13.59 -23.31
CA ALA A 15 -0.63 -12.61 -24.35
C ALA A 15 -1.45 -11.44 -23.81
N ASP A 16 -2.48 -11.72 -23.00
CA ASP A 16 -3.29 -10.68 -22.35
C ASP A 16 -2.44 -9.79 -21.43
N PHE A 17 -1.51 -10.39 -20.68
CA PHE A 17 -0.59 -9.65 -19.83
C PHE A 17 0.41 -8.81 -20.62
N ALA A 18 0.98 -9.35 -21.70
CA ALA A 18 1.88 -8.60 -22.57
C ALA A 18 1.18 -7.38 -23.18
N LYS A 19 -0.07 -7.54 -23.63
CA LYS A 19 -0.89 -6.44 -24.14
C LYS A 19 -1.17 -5.40 -23.06
N LEU A 20 -1.53 -5.84 -21.85
CA LEU A 20 -1.72 -4.93 -20.72
C LEU A 20 -0.48 -4.07 -20.47
N LEU A 21 0.72 -4.67 -20.45
CA LEU A 21 1.98 -3.93 -20.27
C LEU A 21 2.21 -2.91 -21.38
N GLU A 22 2.00 -3.29 -22.63
CA GLU A 22 2.13 -2.37 -23.78
C GLU A 22 1.19 -1.17 -23.66
N GLU A 23 -0.07 -1.39 -23.26
CA GLU A 23 -1.06 -0.33 -23.09
C GLU A 23 -0.74 0.58 -21.88
N LEU A 24 -0.23 0.02 -20.78
CA LEU A 24 0.23 0.81 -19.62
C LEU A 24 1.48 1.64 -19.94
N GLU A 25 2.33 1.19 -20.87
CA GLU A 25 3.49 1.94 -21.36
C GLU A 25 3.14 3.01 -22.41
N SER A 26 1.90 3.08 -22.87
CA SER A 26 1.46 4.10 -23.81
C SER A 26 1.67 5.52 -23.26
N PRO A 27 1.93 6.53 -24.14
CA PRO A 27 2.14 7.91 -23.69
C PRO A 27 0.98 8.46 -22.85
N ASP A 28 -0.26 8.14 -23.21
CA ASP A 28 -1.46 8.60 -22.50
C ASP A 28 -1.54 8.01 -21.09
N SER A 29 -1.35 6.70 -20.96
CA SER A 29 -1.39 6.00 -19.67
C SER A 29 -0.25 6.44 -18.76
N ARG A 30 0.96 6.59 -19.29
CA ARG A 30 2.12 7.14 -18.56
C ARG A 30 1.87 8.56 -18.08
N LYS A 31 1.27 9.40 -18.94
CA LYS A 31 0.91 10.77 -18.55
C LYS A 31 -0.12 10.78 -17.43
N ALA A 32 -1.18 9.99 -17.53
CA ALA A 32 -2.21 9.92 -16.50
C ALA A 32 -1.64 9.45 -15.14
N MET A 33 -0.72 8.48 -15.15
CA MET A 33 -0.02 8.05 -13.91
C MET A 33 0.89 9.15 -13.37
N ALA A 34 1.61 9.87 -14.23
CA ALA A 34 2.46 10.99 -13.81
C ALA A 34 1.65 12.14 -13.21
N ASP A 35 0.55 12.53 -13.85
CA ASP A 35 -0.36 13.57 -13.35
C ASP A 35 -0.96 13.18 -11.98
N TYR A 36 -1.27 11.88 -11.78
CA TYR A 36 -1.73 11.38 -10.48
C TYR A 36 -0.61 11.37 -9.43
N ILE A 37 0.61 10.98 -9.79
CA ILE A 37 1.79 11.01 -8.92
C ILE A 37 2.02 12.43 -8.39
N ASP A 38 1.97 13.44 -9.27
CA ASP A 38 2.14 14.84 -8.88
C ASP A 38 1.02 15.29 -7.92
N PHE A 39 -0.22 14.89 -8.18
CA PHE A 39 -1.36 15.16 -7.30
C PHE A 39 -1.16 14.52 -5.91
N GLU A 40 -0.81 13.23 -5.84
CA GLU A 40 -0.59 12.52 -4.56
C GLU A 40 0.59 13.12 -3.79
N ALA A 41 1.70 13.41 -4.48
CA ALA A 41 2.88 14.02 -3.86
C ALA A 41 2.57 15.42 -3.30
N GLU A 42 1.73 16.22 -3.97
CA GLU A 42 1.32 17.54 -3.49
C GLU A 42 0.51 17.43 -2.19
N ILE A 43 -0.43 16.47 -2.10
CA ILE A 43 -1.19 16.19 -0.87
C ILE A 43 -0.23 15.85 0.28
N TYR A 44 0.70 14.93 0.08
CA TYR A 44 1.66 14.52 1.11
C TYR A 44 2.62 15.64 1.54
N ARG A 45 3.10 16.47 0.60
CA ARG A 45 3.94 17.65 0.92
C ARG A 45 3.23 18.67 1.80
N LYS A 46 1.90 18.75 1.67
CA LYS A 46 1.05 19.62 2.52
C LYS A 46 0.62 18.92 3.83
N HIS A 47 1.24 17.78 4.17
CA HIS A 47 0.87 16.93 5.30
C HIS A 47 -0.58 16.44 5.27
N GLY A 48 -1.18 16.43 4.08
CA GLY A 48 -2.49 15.82 3.84
C GLY A 48 -2.40 14.30 3.75
N ARG A 49 -3.56 13.67 3.71
CA ARG A 49 -3.74 12.22 3.63
C ARG A 49 -4.63 11.88 2.45
N ILE A 50 -4.50 10.65 1.95
CA ILE A 50 -5.36 10.16 0.88
C ILE A 50 -6.23 9.02 1.40
N THR A 51 -7.54 9.10 1.15
CA THR A 51 -8.45 7.98 1.34
C THR A 51 -8.83 7.41 -0.02
N TYR A 52 -8.32 6.23 -0.33
CA TYR A 52 -8.73 5.46 -1.50
C TYR A 52 -10.08 4.80 -1.26
N CYS A 53 -11.06 5.14 -2.07
CA CYS A 53 -12.39 4.53 -2.06
C CYS A 53 -12.50 3.52 -3.21
N ALA A 54 -13.02 2.33 -2.92
CA ALA A 54 -13.25 1.30 -3.92
C ALA A 54 -14.24 0.25 -3.43
N ASP A 55 -14.78 -0.54 -4.35
CA ASP A 55 -15.53 -1.77 -4.04
C ASP A 55 -14.76 -3.00 -4.55
N ASP A 56 -14.70 -3.21 -5.85
CA ASP A 56 -14.21 -4.45 -6.48
C ASP A 56 -12.69 -4.68 -6.37
N CYS A 57 -11.87 -3.62 -6.31
CA CYS A 57 -10.41 -3.69 -6.24
C CYS A 57 -9.83 -3.28 -4.87
N LEU A 58 -10.65 -3.30 -3.83
CA LEU A 58 -10.27 -2.82 -2.50
C LEU A 58 -9.06 -3.56 -1.92
N LEU A 59 -8.97 -4.89 -2.10
CA LEU A 59 -7.83 -5.66 -1.59
C LEU A 59 -6.52 -5.34 -2.30
N ASP A 60 -6.56 -5.02 -3.60
CA ASP A 60 -5.37 -4.62 -4.36
C ASP A 60 -4.82 -3.31 -3.82
N ILE A 61 -5.71 -2.34 -3.57
CA ILE A 61 -5.37 -1.05 -2.98
C ILE A 61 -4.86 -1.24 -1.54
N PHE A 62 -5.55 -2.05 -0.74
CA PHE A 62 -5.16 -2.32 0.65
C PHE A 62 -3.78 -2.96 0.73
N THR A 63 -3.46 -3.88 -0.18
CA THR A 63 -2.14 -4.52 -0.24
C THR A 63 -1.07 -3.51 -0.64
N ASP A 64 -1.29 -2.69 -1.67
CA ASP A 64 -0.34 -1.66 -2.08
C ASP A 64 -0.06 -0.65 -0.96
N THR A 65 -1.11 -0.12 -0.34
CA THR A 65 -0.97 0.83 0.78
C THR A 65 -0.26 0.23 1.99
N THR A 66 -0.48 -1.06 2.29
CA THR A 66 0.22 -1.76 3.37
C THR A 66 1.72 -1.91 3.08
N GLU A 67 2.08 -2.19 1.82
CA GLU A 67 3.47 -2.36 1.38
C GLU A 67 4.29 -1.07 1.47
N ARG A 68 3.66 0.10 1.42
CA ARG A 68 4.34 1.40 1.53
C ARG A 68 5.01 1.61 2.89
N SER A 69 4.48 1.00 3.96
CA SER A 69 5.01 1.14 5.32
C SER A 69 6.47 0.66 5.43
N PRO A 70 6.79 -0.63 5.21
CA PRO A 70 8.17 -1.08 5.36
C PRO A 70 9.09 -0.63 4.22
N THR A 71 8.53 -0.27 3.05
CA THR A 71 9.32 0.06 1.86
C THR A 71 9.75 1.51 1.83
N PHE A 72 8.93 2.42 2.36
CA PHE A 72 9.16 3.87 2.33
C PHE A 72 9.02 4.52 3.71
N MET A 73 8.99 3.73 4.78
CA MET A 73 8.83 4.19 6.17
C MET A 73 7.56 5.05 6.39
N LEU A 74 6.47 4.72 5.71
CA LEU A 74 5.20 5.36 6.01
C LEU A 74 4.55 4.71 7.23
N PRO A 75 3.76 5.46 8.03
CA PRO A 75 3.01 4.86 9.13
C PRO A 75 2.08 3.76 8.62
N PRO A 76 2.08 2.57 9.25
CA PRO A 76 1.21 1.47 8.85
C PRO A 76 -0.25 1.76 9.19
N PHE A 77 -1.17 0.98 8.62
CA PHE A 77 -2.53 0.95 9.13
C PHE A 77 -2.54 0.66 10.63
N ARG A 78 -3.40 1.37 11.34
CA ARG A 78 -3.58 1.19 12.77
C ARG A 78 -5.02 0.77 13.09
N PRO A 79 -5.24 0.08 14.20
CA PRO A 79 -6.59 -0.17 14.71
C PRO A 79 -7.36 1.13 14.90
N SER A 80 -8.67 1.12 14.61
CA SER A 80 -9.53 2.31 14.72
C SER A 80 -9.65 2.86 16.17
N ASP A 81 -9.33 2.04 17.17
CA ASP A 81 -9.28 2.39 18.58
C ASP A 81 -7.86 2.75 19.07
N ASP A 82 -6.85 2.74 18.20
CA ASP A 82 -5.49 3.18 18.51
C ASP A 82 -5.34 4.68 18.23
N THR A 83 -5.23 5.47 19.29
CA THR A 83 -5.05 6.93 19.23
C THR A 83 -3.59 7.36 19.46
N THR A 84 -2.68 6.43 19.68
CA THR A 84 -1.29 6.68 20.07
C THR A 84 -0.29 6.49 18.94
N SER A 85 -0.53 5.54 18.04
CA SER A 85 0.33 5.31 16.89
C SER A 85 0.20 6.44 15.84
N PRO A 86 1.25 6.71 15.06
CA PRO A 86 1.19 7.68 13.98
C PRO A 86 0.04 7.39 13.01
N VAL A 87 -0.60 8.45 12.53
CA VAL A 87 -1.71 8.33 11.58
C VAL A 87 -1.18 7.92 10.21
N PRO A 88 -1.78 6.93 9.54
CA PRO A 88 -1.40 6.56 8.17
C PRO A 88 -1.52 7.75 7.19
N TRP A 89 -0.65 7.79 6.18
CA TRP A 89 -0.76 8.77 5.10
C TRP A 89 -1.82 8.38 4.07
N ALA A 90 -2.10 7.09 3.97
CA ALA A 90 -3.12 6.55 3.08
C ALA A 90 -4.10 5.65 3.84
N PHE A 91 -5.36 5.75 3.50
CA PHE A 91 -6.45 4.93 4.00
C PHE A 91 -7.15 4.22 2.85
N VAL A 92 -7.84 3.15 3.16
CA VAL A 92 -8.70 2.43 2.21
C VAL A 92 -10.11 2.38 2.78
N LYS A 93 -11.11 2.58 1.92
CA LYS A 93 -12.52 2.61 2.32
C LYS A 93 -13.42 2.05 1.24
N ASN A 94 -14.36 1.22 1.64
CA ASN A 94 -15.57 0.97 0.86
C ASN A 94 -16.67 1.89 1.43
N PRO A 95 -17.24 2.81 0.64
CA PRO A 95 -18.25 3.72 1.16
C PRO A 95 -19.65 3.13 1.30
N LEU A 96 -19.90 1.90 0.79
CA LEU A 96 -21.22 1.28 0.77
C LEU A 96 -21.47 0.35 1.97
N PHE A 97 -20.49 -0.40 2.41
CA PHE A 97 -20.64 -1.50 3.36
C PHE A 97 -19.80 -1.27 4.62
N ASN A 98 -20.22 -1.87 5.75
CA ASN A 98 -19.42 -1.85 6.97
C ASN A 98 -18.18 -2.75 6.85
N THR A 99 -17.19 -2.54 7.71
CA THR A 99 -15.89 -3.23 7.67
C THR A 99 -16.03 -4.76 7.60
N LYS A 100 -16.95 -5.37 8.36
CA LYS A 100 -17.15 -6.82 8.33
C LYS A 100 -17.67 -7.29 6.98
N GLU A 101 -18.69 -6.64 6.46
CA GLU A 101 -19.26 -6.94 5.15
C GLU A 101 -18.21 -6.76 4.03
N VAL A 102 -17.40 -5.72 4.10
CA VAL A 102 -16.31 -5.48 3.14
C VAL A 102 -15.33 -6.64 3.11
N TRP A 103 -14.87 -7.12 4.28
CA TRP A 103 -13.96 -8.26 4.33
C TRP A 103 -14.62 -9.55 3.79
N GLU A 104 -15.87 -9.83 4.18
CA GLU A 104 -16.60 -11.03 3.74
C GLU A 104 -16.84 -11.02 2.22
N ARG A 105 -17.22 -9.88 1.66
CA ARG A 105 -17.40 -9.69 0.20
C ARG A 105 -16.09 -9.90 -0.58
N ASN A 106 -15.02 -9.26 -0.15
CA ASN A 106 -13.71 -9.37 -0.81
C ASN A 106 -13.12 -10.79 -0.70
N MET A 107 -13.30 -11.46 0.44
CA MET A 107 -12.86 -12.85 0.63
C MET A 107 -13.83 -13.86 0.02
N ARG A 108 -15.02 -13.44 -0.41
CA ARG A 108 -16.10 -14.31 -0.92
C ARG A 108 -16.45 -15.47 0.01
N ARG A 109 -16.36 -15.25 1.29
CA ARG A 109 -16.68 -16.20 2.38
C ARG A 109 -16.79 -15.46 3.71
N PRO A 110 -17.42 -16.06 4.71
CA PRO A 110 -17.39 -15.53 6.08
C PRO A 110 -15.96 -15.31 6.54
N LEU A 111 -15.76 -14.25 7.33
CA LEU A 111 -14.44 -13.91 7.84
C LEU A 111 -13.90 -15.05 8.72
N ARG A 112 -12.74 -15.55 8.33
CA ARG A 112 -12.00 -16.58 9.07
C ARG A 112 -10.50 -16.31 8.94
N CYS A 113 -9.88 -15.88 10.02
CA CYS A 113 -8.44 -15.69 10.15
C CYS A 113 -7.82 -16.84 10.96
N LEU A 114 -6.50 -16.77 11.17
CA LEU A 114 -5.81 -17.69 12.06
C LEU A 114 -6.03 -17.25 13.51
N GLU A 115 -6.68 -18.09 14.29
CA GLU A 115 -6.95 -17.85 15.71
C GLU A 115 -6.01 -18.74 16.55
N TRP A 116 -4.69 -18.57 16.34
CA TRP A 116 -3.68 -19.36 17.03
C TRP A 116 -3.43 -18.85 18.44
N THR A 117 -3.37 -19.79 19.38
CA THR A 117 -3.08 -19.56 20.79
C THR A 117 -1.56 -19.64 21.06
N LYS A 118 -1.15 -19.29 22.26
CA LYS A 118 0.23 -19.50 22.72
C LYS A 118 0.65 -20.97 22.61
N GLU A 119 -0.24 -21.89 22.95
CA GLU A 119 -0.03 -23.34 22.88
C GLU A 119 0.19 -23.81 21.45
N ASP A 120 -0.48 -23.20 20.45
CA ASP A 120 -0.25 -23.49 19.05
C ASP A 120 1.16 -23.07 18.64
N TYR A 121 1.63 -21.89 19.05
CA TYR A 121 2.99 -21.42 18.77
C TYR A 121 4.05 -22.28 19.48
N ILE A 122 3.80 -22.75 20.70
CA ILE A 122 4.68 -23.71 21.39
C ILE A 122 4.78 -25.01 20.60
N ARG A 123 3.63 -25.56 20.17
CA ARG A 123 3.56 -26.80 19.36
C ARG A 123 4.31 -26.69 18.03
N LEU A 124 4.31 -25.51 17.42
CA LEU A 124 5.03 -25.19 16.20
C LEU A 124 6.53 -24.97 16.40
N GLY A 125 7.03 -24.99 17.62
CA GLY A 125 8.42 -24.71 17.93
C GLY A 125 8.83 -23.26 17.64
N ALA A 126 7.89 -22.32 17.72
CA ALA A 126 8.18 -20.90 17.52
C ALA A 126 9.16 -20.39 18.58
N ALA A 127 9.94 -19.34 18.25
CA ALA A 127 10.84 -18.73 19.21
C ALA A 127 10.07 -18.17 20.42
N GLU A 128 10.68 -18.22 21.61
CA GLU A 128 10.07 -17.82 22.88
C GLU A 128 9.48 -16.40 22.83
N LYS A 129 10.12 -15.47 22.13
CA LYS A 129 9.61 -14.11 21.90
C LYS A 129 8.27 -14.11 21.19
N ILE A 130 8.06 -15.01 20.23
CA ILE A 130 6.79 -15.15 19.51
C ILE A 130 5.73 -15.83 20.37
N GLN A 131 6.12 -16.86 21.12
CA GLN A 131 5.22 -17.54 22.06
C GLN A 131 4.66 -16.58 23.12
N ASN A 132 5.49 -15.67 23.64
CA ASN A 132 5.10 -14.71 24.68
C ASN A 132 4.40 -13.45 24.13
N ASN A 133 4.58 -13.13 22.86
CA ASN A 133 3.90 -12.03 22.18
C ASN A 133 3.52 -12.47 20.76
N PRO A 134 2.47 -13.30 20.62
CA PRO A 134 2.07 -13.84 19.33
C PRO A 134 1.56 -12.76 18.39
N PRO A 135 1.73 -12.95 17.06
CA PRO A 135 1.19 -12.05 16.08
C PRO A 135 -0.33 -11.87 16.22
N LYS A 136 -0.79 -10.63 16.11
CA LYS A 136 -2.23 -10.29 16.21
C LYS A 136 -2.87 -10.43 14.83
N ILE A 137 -3.15 -11.67 14.41
CA ILE A 137 -3.65 -12.03 13.08
C ILE A 137 -5.07 -12.62 13.10
N GLY A 138 -5.73 -12.61 14.24
CA GLY A 138 -7.10 -13.11 14.39
C GLY A 138 -8.15 -12.21 13.74
N SER A 139 -9.35 -12.76 13.56
CA SER A 139 -10.50 -12.05 12.95
C SER A 139 -10.85 -10.77 13.71
N ALA A 140 -10.79 -10.79 15.04
CA ALA A 140 -11.05 -9.62 15.88
C ALA A 140 -10.03 -8.49 15.62
N ASN A 141 -8.76 -8.83 15.36
CA ASN A 141 -7.73 -7.83 15.04
C ASN A 141 -7.93 -7.23 13.65
N LEU A 142 -8.30 -8.05 12.65
CA LEU A 142 -8.58 -7.56 11.31
C LEU A 142 -9.77 -6.60 11.29
N LEU A 143 -10.83 -6.90 12.03
CA LEU A 143 -12.02 -6.04 12.13
C LEU A 143 -11.75 -4.67 12.79
N ARG A 144 -10.65 -4.52 13.52
CA ARG A 144 -10.22 -3.20 14.05
C ARG A 144 -9.61 -2.30 12.99
N ILE A 145 -9.24 -2.83 11.82
CA ILE A 145 -8.80 -2.03 10.68
C ILE A 145 -10.04 -1.61 9.89
N ALA A 146 -10.49 -0.38 10.12
CA ALA A 146 -11.70 0.15 9.51
C ALA A 146 -11.48 0.40 7.99
N VAL A 147 -12.09 -0.45 7.16
CA VAL A 147 -12.08 -0.34 5.69
C VAL A 147 -13.48 -0.16 5.11
N GLY A 148 -14.49 -0.07 5.97
CA GLY A 148 -15.89 0.10 5.59
C GLY A 148 -16.36 1.54 5.62
N ASN A 149 -17.68 1.71 5.64
CA ASN A 149 -18.34 3.01 5.61
C ASN A 149 -18.37 3.74 6.95
N GLU A 150 -17.75 3.15 7.99
CA GLU A 150 -17.67 3.77 9.31
C GLU A 150 -17.01 5.15 9.24
N GLU A 151 -17.49 6.07 10.09
CA GLU A 151 -16.91 7.41 10.22
C GLU A 151 -15.50 7.33 10.83
N SER A 152 -14.59 8.09 10.25
CA SER A 152 -13.20 8.17 10.70
C SER A 152 -12.68 9.58 10.42
N PRO A 153 -12.93 10.53 11.35
CA PRO A 153 -12.57 11.95 11.15
C PRO A 153 -11.09 12.20 10.89
N GLU A 154 -10.22 11.31 11.34
CA GLU A 154 -8.78 11.41 11.09
C GLU A 154 -8.42 11.41 9.61
N ARG A 155 -9.28 10.87 8.73
CA ARG A 155 -9.05 10.77 7.28
C ARG A 155 -9.14 12.13 6.56
N TYR A 156 -9.79 13.12 7.18
CA TYR A 156 -10.03 14.47 6.64
C TYR A 156 -9.75 15.59 7.66
N ALA A 157 -8.85 15.33 8.61
CA ALA A 157 -8.58 16.22 9.74
C ALA A 157 -7.59 17.35 9.43
N THR A 158 -6.79 17.26 8.35
CA THR A 158 -5.71 18.22 8.09
C THR A 158 -6.15 19.44 7.26
N GLY A 159 -7.29 19.36 6.59
CA GLY A 159 -7.75 20.38 5.63
C GLY A 159 -7.04 20.32 4.26
N ASN A 160 -6.03 19.45 4.10
CA ASN A 160 -5.33 19.19 2.84
C ASN A 160 -5.57 17.75 2.34
N ASP A 161 -6.49 17.04 2.96
CA ASP A 161 -6.76 15.63 2.70
C ASP A 161 -7.55 15.45 1.40
N ALA A 162 -7.37 14.31 0.73
CA ALA A 162 -8.08 13.99 -0.49
C ALA A 162 -8.77 12.62 -0.40
N ALA A 163 -9.93 12.51 -1.07
CA ALA A 163 -10.59 11.24 -1.36
C ALA A 163 -10.39 10.88 -2.83
N VAL A 164 -10.08 9.62 -3.13
CA VAL A 164 -9.88 9.13 -4.49
C VAL A 164 -10.71 7.87 -4.70
N LEU A 165 -11.66 7.92 -5.64
CA LEU A 165 -12.37 6.74 -6.10
C LEU A 165 -11.53 6.01 -7.14
N VAL A 166 -11.22 4.74 -6.88
CA VAL A 166 -10.52 3.86 -7.83
C VAL A 166 -11.51 2.90 -8.46
N GLU A 167 -11.61 2.93 -9.77
CA GLU A 167 -12.56 2.15 -10.55
C GLU A 167 -11.92 1.42 -11.73
N THR A 168 -12.50 0.26 -12.06
CA THR A 168 -12.16 -0.51 -13.29
C THR A 168 -13.35 -0.63 -14.25
N GLY A 169 -14.47 0.01 -13.92
CA GLY A 169 -15.69 0.01 -14.74
C GLY A 169 -16.58 -1.22 -14.61
N VAL A 170 -16.33 -2.11 -13.65
CA VAL A 170 -17.00 -3.42 -13.57
C VAL A 170 -17.67 -3.69 -12.21
N ALA A 171 -17.77 -2.66 -11.35
CA ALA A 171 -18.48 -2.80 -10.07
C ALA A 171 -19.98 -3.03 -10.28
N GLU A 172 -20.54 -4.03 -9.58
CA GLU A 172 -21.96 -4.36 -9.65
C GLU A 172 -22.87 -3.20 -9.19
N ASN A 173 -22.39 -2.42 -8.20
CA ASN A 173 -23.11 -1.28 -7.59
C ASN A 173 -22.44 0.05 -7.96
N ARG A 174 -22.07 0.23 -9.24
CA ARG A 174 -21.28 1.39 -9.67
C ARG A 174 -21.99 2.72 -9.36
N CYS A 175 -23.28 2.85 -9.69
CA CYS A 175 -24.02 4.09 -9.46
C CYS A 175 -24.10 4.44 -7.97
N GLU A 176 -24.36 3.47 -7.12
CA GLU A 176 -24.42 3.65 -5.67
C GLU A 176 -23.04 3.99 -5.11
N LEU A 177 -21.99 3.36 -5.64
CA LEU A 177 -20.60 3.63 -5.24
C LEU A 177 -20.19 5.07 -5.59
N GLU A 178 -20.49 5.52 -6.81
CA GLU A 178 -20.22 6.89 -7.25
C GLU A 178 -20.98 7.91 -6.40
N GLN A 179 -22.27 7.69 -6.12
CA GLN A 179 -23.09 8.57 -5.28
C GLN A 179 -22.56 8.61 -3.83
N ALA A 180 -22.24 7.46 -3.24
CA ALA A 180 -21.70 7.40 -1.90
C ALA A 180 -20.31 8.06 -1.81
N PHE A 181 -19.48 7.90 -2.86
CA PHE A 181 -18.20 8.60 -2.97
C PHE A 181 -18.40 10.11 -3.05
N ASP A 182 -19.29 10.60 -3.91
CA ASP A 182 -19.51 12.05 -4.10
C ASP A 182 -19.96 12.72 -2.79
N LEU A 183 -20.81 12.06 -2.00
CA LEU A 183 -21.19 12.52 -0.67
C LEU A 183 -20.02 12.51 0.32
N TYR A 184 -19.21 11.45 0.29
CA TYR A 184 -18.06 11.31 1.19
C TYR A 184 -16.95 12.32 0.84
N ALA A 185 -16.69 12.55 -0.44
CA ALA A 185 -15.66 13.45 -0.92
C ALA A 185 -15.88 14.92 -0.53
N GLN A 186 -17.13 15.31 -0.22
CA GLN A 186 -17.43 16.66 0.28
C GLN A 186 -16.76 17.00 1.62
N LYS A 187 -16.27 16.00 2.35
CA LYS A 187 -15.53 16.16 3.61
C LYS A 187 -14.06 16.52 3.41
N PHE A 188 -13.56 16.42 2.18
CA PHE A 188 -12.15 16.55 1.82
C PHE A 188 -11.89 17.84 1.04
N SER A 189 -10.64 18.28 0.99
CA SER A 189 -10.22 19.41 0.18
C SER A 189 -10.25 19.08 -1.32
N ALA A 190 -10.14 17.80 -1.69
CA ALA A 190 -10.24 17.31 -3.06
C ALA A 190 -10.91 15.95 -3.12
N GLY A 191 -11.82 15.78 -4.08
CA GLY A 191 -12.36 14.48 -4.51
C GLY A 191 -11.92 14.21 -5.93
N LYS A 192 -11.34 13.05 -6.22
CA LYS A 192 -10.82 12.66 -7.53
C LYS A 192 -11.21 11.23 -7.89
N ARG A 193 -11.26 10.95 -9.19
CA ARG A 193 -11.53 9.61 -9.73
C ARG A 193 -10.31 9.13 -10.51
N LEU A 194 -9.74 8.00 -10.10
CA LEU A 194 -8.71 7.26 -10.83
C LEU A 194 -9.38 6.09 -11.54
N PHE A 195 -9.49 6.18 -12.86
CA PHE A 195 -10.06 5.11 -13.67
C PHE A 195 -8.94 4.27 -14.32
N ILE A 196 -9.01 2.95 -14.16
CA ILE A 196 -8.07 2.00 -14.76
C ILE A 196 -8.86 1.13 -15.73
N GLY A 197 -8.71 1.35 -17.02
CA GLY A 197 -9.50 0.67 -18.05
C GLY A 197 -9.99 1.59 -19.16
N CYS A 198 -11.17 1.25 -19.73
CA CYS A 198 -11.78 1.96 -20.87
C CYS A 198 -12.85 2.99 -20.49
N GLY A 199 -12.90 3.45 -19.25
CA GLY A 199 -13.85 4.47 -18.80
C GLY A 199 -13.22 5.86 -18.68
N GLU A 200 -13.87 6.74 -17.90
CA GLU A 200 -13.46 8.12 -17.71
C GLU A 200 -13.36 8.48 -16.23
N GLY A 201 -12.36 9.27 -15.87
CA GLY A 201 -12.12 9.83 -14.55
C GLY A 201 -11.26 11.08 -14.64
N ASP A 202 -10.97 11.71 -13.51
CA ASP A 202 -10.00 12.83 -13.44
C ASP A 202 -8.62 12.38 -13.96
N PHE A 203 -8.28 11.12 -13.65
CA PHE A 203 -7.09 10.44 -14.15
C PHE A 203 -7.53 9.12 -14.77
N THR A 204 -7.28 8.94 -16.05
CA THR A 204 -7.65 7.72 -16.77
C THR A 204 -6.41 7.01 -17.31
N VAL A 205 -6.09 5.87 -16.68
CA VAL A 205 -5.04 4.97 -17.17
C VAL A 205 -5.69 3.97 -18.12
N LYS A 206 -5.56 4.24 -19.42
CA LYS A 206 -6.22 3.47 -20.48
C LYS A 206 -5.56 2.10 -20.65
N CYS A 207 -6.34 1.03 -20.45
CA CYS A 207 -5.92 -0.33 -20.75
C CYS A 207 -7.14 -1.23 -20.99
N THR A 208 -6.92 -2.32 -21.72
CA THR A 208 -7.90 -3.36 -21.95
C THR A 208 -7.81 -4.38 -20.82
N ILE A 209 -8.93 -4.62 -20.14
CA ILE A 209 -9.02 -5.62 -19.07
C ILE A 209 -9.96 -6.75 -19.55
N PRO A 210 -9.43 -7.80 -20.20
CA PRO A 210 -10.24 -8.93 -20.62
C PRO A 210 -10.74 -9.72 -19.41
N ASP A 211 -11.89 -10.37 -19.57
CA ASP A 211 -12.35 -11.31 -18.55
C ASP A 211 -11.39 -12.49 -18.44
N SER A 212 -11.07 -12.85 -17.22
CA SER A 212 -10.09 -13.91 -16.94
C SER A 212 -10.49 -14.67 -15.67
N PRO A 213 -10.12 -15.97 -15.55
CA PRO A 213 -10.34 -16.72 -14.33
C PRO A 213 -9.81 -15.96 -13.11
N LEU A 214 -10.62 -15.92 -12.04
CA LEU A 214 -10.31 -15.19 -10.81
C LEU A 214 -10.09 -13.67 -11.02
N ARG A 215 -10.51 -13.12 -12.17
CA ARG A 215 -10.28 -11.70 -12.56
C ARG A 215 -8.81 -11.30 -12.54
N LEU A 216 -7.92 -12.23 -12.87
CA LEU A 216 -6.46 -12.09 -12.70
C LEU A 216 -5.92 -10.84 -13.41
N ILE A 217 -6.27 -10.62 -14.68
CA ILE A 217 -5.76 -9.46 -15.44
C ILE A 217 -6.21 -8.15 -14.82
N ARG A 218 -7.43 -8.09 -14.25
CA ARG A 218 -7.91 -6.90 -13.52
C ARG A 218 -7.08 -6.62 -12.28
N HIS A 219 -6.87 -7.63 -11.43
CA HIS A 219 -6.05 -7.49 -10.23
C HIS A 219 -4.61 -7.06 -10.59
N MET A 220 -4.06 -7.63 -11.68
CA MET A 220 -2.74 -7.24 -12.18
C MET A 220 -2.71 -5.79 -12.67
N ALA A 221 -3.70 -5.34 -13.43
CA ALA A 221 -3.79 -3.95 -13.90
C ALA A 221 -3.82 -2.97 -12.72
N VAL A 222 -4.70 -3.20 -11.75
CA VAL A 222 -4.80 -2.35 -10.56
C VAL A 222 -3.49 -2.33 -9.77
N LYS A 223 -2.89 -3.52 -9.51
CA LYS A 223 -1.61 -3.60 -8.78
C LYS A 223 -0.47 -2.91 -9.52
N LEU A 224 -0.34 -3.09 -10.83
CA LEU A 224 0.73 -2.45 -11.62
C LEU A 224 0.58 -0.93 -11.61
N VAL A 225 -0.63 -0.42 -11.82
CA VAL A 225 -0.89 1.03 -11.81
C VAL A 225 -0.60 1.61 -10.42
N LEU A 226 -1.15 1.04 -9.36
CA LEU A 226 -0.95 1.54 -7.99
C LEU A 226 0.51 1.43 -7.55
N ASN A 227 1.22 0.36 -7.91
CA ASN A 227 2.63 0.21 -7.58
C ASN A 227 3.51 1.24 -8.31
N ASN A 228 3.20 1.55 -9.58
CA ASN A 228 3.86 2.64 -10.30
C ASN A 228 3.58 3.99 -9.65
N ILE A 229 2.33 4.26 -9.28
CA ILE A 229 1.92 5.49 -8.60
C ILE A 229 2.64 5.62 -7.26
N SER A 230 2.53 4.61 -6.40
CA SER A 230 3.11 4.66 -5.05
C SER A 230 4.62 4.82 -5.06
N THR A 231 5.31 4.09 -5.95
CA THR A 231 6.76 4.23 -6.12
C THR A 231 7.12 5.60 -6.72
N GLY A 232 6.41 6.03 -7.77
CA GLY A 232 6.63 7.32 -8.41
C GLY A 232 6.41 8.49 -7.45
N THR A 233 5.36 8.45 -6.63
CA THR A 233 5.12 9.44 -5.58
C THR A 233 6.30 9.50 -4.60
N MET A 234 6.84 8.35 -4.18
CA MET A 234 8.00 8.33 -3.28
C MET A 234 9.28 8.81 -3.96
N VAL A 235 9.44 8.60 -5.27
CA VAL A 235 10.54 9.21 -6.06
C VAL A 235 10.43 10.74 -6.02
N VAL A 236 9.25 11.28 -6.33
CA VAL A 236 8.98 12.73 -6.32
C VAL A 236 9.11 13.32 -4.91
N MET A 237 8.86 12.53 -3.87
CA MET A 237 9.06 12.89 -2.46
C MET A 237 10.50 12.76 -1.98
N GLY A 238 11.44 12.31 -2.82
CA GLY A 238 12.85 12.14 -2.47
C GLY A 238 13.15 10.91 -1.60
N ARG A 239 12.25 9.92 -1.57
CA ARG A 239 12.43 8.68 -0.76
C ARG A 239 13.10 7.53 -1.52
N VAL A 240 13.67 7.84 -2.68
CA VAL A 240 14.38 6.88 -3.54
C VAL A 240 15.71 7.49 -3.96
N THR A 241 16.79 6.73 -3.94
CA THR A 241 18.12 7.15 -4.38
C THR A 241 18.52 6.35 -5.62
N GLY A 242 18.53 6.99 -6.80
CA GLY A 242 18.70 6.28 -8.08
C GLY A 242 17.59 5.23 -8.27
N ASN A 243 17.97 3.97 -8.41
CA ASN A 243 17.03 2.83 -8.51
C ASN A 243 16.76 2.14 -7.17
N TRP A 244 17.17 2.73 -6.05
CA TRP A 244 17.13 2.10 -4.74
C TRP A 244 16.07 2.73 -3.84
N MET A 245 15.20 1.89 -3.27
CA MET A 245 14.26 2.27 -2.22
C MET A 245 15.02 2.46 -0.90
N SER A 246 15.68 3.61 -0.77
CA SER A 246 16.63 3.90 0.31
C SER A 246 15.96 4.28 1.64
N TRP A 247 14.66 4.56 1.64
CA TRP A 247 13.86 4.79 2.84
C TRP A 247 13.28 3.49 3.42
N VAL A 248 14.07 2.43 3.45
CA VAL A 248 13.64 1.14 4.00
C VAL A 248 13.62 1.15 5.53
N ASP A 249 12.56 0.59 6.12
CA ASP A 249 12.45 0.41 7.57
C ASP A 249 13.14 -0.90 8.00
N CYS A 250 14.31 -0.77 8.64
CA CYS A 250 15.15 -1.90 9.05
C CYS A 250 14.61 -2.63 10.30
N THR A 251 13.36 -3.13 10.26
CA THR A 251 12.67 -3.74 11.41
C THR A 251 12.81 -5.25 11.53
N ASN A 252 13.33 -5.93 10.51
CA ASN A 252 13.54 -7.38 10.51
C ASN A 252 14.83 -7.76 9.76
N LYS A 253 15.27 -9.01 9.90
CA LYS A 253 16.55 -9.48 9.32
C LYS A 253 16.67 -9.23 7.83
N LYS A 254 15.58 -9.45 7.06
CA LYS A 254 15.56 -9.21 5.61
C LYS A 254 15.78 -7.73 5.28
N LEU A 255 15.11 -6.83 5.99
CA LEU A 255 15.20 -5.40 5.75
C LEU A 255 16.50 -4.81 6.30
N MET A 256 17.06 -5.37 7.39
CA MET A 256 18.40 -5.03 7.86
C MET A 256 19.47 -5.42 6.85
N ASP A 257 19.45 -6.65 6.32
CA ASP A 257 20.38 -7.07 5.26
C ASP A 257 20.23 -6.20 4.00
N ARG A 258 19.00 -5.90 3.60
CA ARG A 258 18.73 -4.96 2.49
C ARG A 258 19.35 -3.58 2.79
N GLY A 259 19.12 -3.02 3.97
CA GLY A 259 19.68 -1.73 4.39
C GLY A 259 21.21 -1.71 4.34
N ALA A 260 21.88 -2.74 4.88
CA ALA A 260 23.33 -2.87 4.83
C ALA A 260 23.86 -2.94 3.38
N ARG A 261 23.21 -3.72 2.51
CA ARG A 261 23.57 -3.80 1.09
C ARG A 261 23.36 -2.47 0.35
N LEU A 262 22.31 -1.72 0.66
CA LEU A 262 22.09 -0.39 0.11
C LEU A 262 23.18 0.58 0.51
N VAL A 263 23.56 0.59 1.80
CA VAL A 263 24.67 1.41 2.29
C VAL A 263 25.98 1.01 1.62
N ALA A 264 26.24 -0.30 1.46
CA ALA A 264 27.46 -0.80 0.80
C ALA A 264 27.51 -0.36 -0.67
N GLU A 265 26.43 -0.57 -1.40
CA GLU A 265 26.37 -0.29 -2.84
C GLU A 265 26.43 1.21 -3.16
N ILE A 266 25.63 2.03 -2.48
CA ILE A 266 25.55 3.47 -2.74
C ILE A 266 26.75 4.18 -2.09
N GLY A 267 27.09 3.80 -0.85
CA GLY A 267 28.19 4.37 -0.09
C GLY A 267 29.60 3.93 -0.56
N LYS A 268 29.66 2.86 -1.38
CA LYS A 268 30.91 2.23 -1.83
C LYS A 268 31.77 1.74 -0.64
N LEU A 269 31.12 1.10 0.32
CA LEU A 269 31.73 0.52 1.52
C LEU A 269 31.75 -1.01 1.46
N SER A 270 32.52 -1.65 2.34
CA SER A 270 32.39 -3.10 2.57
C SER A 270 31.03 -3.41 3.23
N TYR A 271 30.58 -4.67 3.10
CA TYR A 271 29.34 -5.09 3.77
C TYR A 271 29.46 -5.00 5.29
N GLU A 272 30.60 -5.39 5.85
CA GLU A 272 30.91 -5.33 7.28
C GLU A 272 30.82 -3.90 7.81
N GLU A 273 31.51 -2.97 7.19
CA GLU A 273 31.49 -1.54 7.56
C GLU A 273 30.08 -0.96 7.41
N SER A 274 29.34 -1.38 6.38
CA SER A 274 27.96 -0.95 6.17
C SER A 274 27.02 -1.46 7.26
N CYS A 275 27.22 -2.69 7.75
CA CYS A 275 26.48 -3.22 8.90
C CYS A 275 26.75 -2.39 10.16
N GLU A 276 28.02 -2.12 10.48
CA GLU A 276 28.39 -1.33 11.64
C GLU A 276 27.73 0.05 11.62
N ARG A 277 27.88 0.78 10.51
CA ARG A 277 27.28 2.11 10.34
C ARG A 277 25.75 2.09 10.38
N LEU A 278 25.13 1.06 9.81
CA LEU A 278 23.67 0.92 9.85
C LEU A 278 23.15 0.69 11.27
N PHE A 279 23.81 -0.18 12.05
CA PHE A 279 23.42 -0.44 13.43
C PHE A 279 23.64 0.78 14.31
N GLU A 280 24.78 1.48 14.17
CA GLU A 280 25.02 2.76 14.84
C GLU A 280 23.94 3.79 14.52
N ALA A 281 23.56 3.93 13.25
CA ALA A 281 22.48 4.83 12.82
C ALA A 281 21.14 4.47 13.47
N LEU A 282 20.80 3.18 13.54
CA LEU A 282 19.57 2.72 14.18
C LEU A 282 19.52 3.08 15.67
N GLU A 283 20.62 2.94 16.40
CA GLU A 283 20.74 3.30 17.82
C GLU A 283 20.60 4.82 18.02
N ILE A 284 21.27 5.62 17.19
CA ILE A 284 21.18 7.08 17.23
C ILE A 284 19.75 7.54 16.95
N ILE A 285 19.12 7.04 15.88
CA ILE A 285 17.76 7.41 15.51
C ILE A 285 16.77 7.01 16.61
N ALA A 286 16.94 5.80 17.19
CA ALA A 286 16.08 5.35 18.28
C ALA A 286 16.17 6.24 19.53
N SER A 287 17.36 6.79 19.84
CA SER A 287 17.61 7.63 21.00
C SER A 287 17.26 9.11 20.80
N THR A 288 17.27 9.59 19.54
CA THR A 288 17.10 11.02 19.22
C THR A 288 15.73 11.38 18.68
N THR A 289 14.97 10.40 18.13
CA THR A 289 13.64 10.67 17.57
C THR A 289 12.60 10.79 18.69
N PRO A 290 11.89 11.92 18.83
CA PRO A 290 10.82 12.07 19.79
C PRO A 290 9.68 11.06 19.58
N PRO A 291 8.97 10.65 20.65
CA PRO A 291 7.79 9.81 20.49
C PRO A 291 6.76 10.44 19.55
N GLY A 292 6.27 9.66 18.58
CA GLY A 292 5.28 10.09 17.58
C GLY A 292 5.83 10.92 16.41
N ALA A 293 7.11 11.29 16.42
CA ALA A 293 7.74 11.94 15.28
C ALA A 293 8.07 10.93 14.17
N GLU A 294 8.12 11.41 12.93
CA GLU A 294 8.59 10.61 11.80
C GLU A 294 10.07 10.26 11.99
N LYS A 295 10.39 8.97 11.86
CA LYS A 295 11.78 8.50 11.95
C LYS A 295 12.48 8.70 10.61
N GLN A 296 13.75 9.11 10.65
CA GLN A 296 14.60 9.09 9.48
C GLN A 296 14.99 7.64 9.13
N SER A 297 15.17 7.33 7.85
CA SER A 297 15.74 6.04 7.44
C SER A 297 17.19 5.92 7.89
N ALA A 298 17.55 4.80 8.51
CA ALA A 298 18.92 4.54 8.91
C ALA A 298 19.87 4.48 7.69
N VAL A 299 19.38 4.00 6.55
CA VAL A 299 20.13 4.01 5.28
C VAL A 299 20.41 5.45 4.85
N GLN A 300 19.37 6.30 4.81
CA GLN A 300 19.52 7.72 4.43
C GLN A 300 20.46 8.46 5.40
N TYR A 301 20.29 8.22 6.70
CA TYR A 301 21.15 8.80 7.72
C TYR A 301 22.66 8.52 7.49
N VAL A 302 22.98 7.28 7.10
CA VAL A 302 24.36 6.91 6.77
C VAL A 302 24.81 7.56 5.45
N LEU A 303 23.97 7.51 4.41
CA LEU A 303 24.30 8.05 3.09
C LEU A 303 24.53 9.57 3.13
N GLU A 304 23.72 10.32 3.87
CA GLU A 304 23.90 11.77 4.09
C GLU A 304 25.27 12.09 4.70
N ARG A 305 25.70 11.31 5.71
CA ARG A 305 27.04 11.47 6.33
C ARG A 305 28.20 11.11 5.42
N LEU A 306 27.94 10.29 4.42
CA LEU A 306 28.91 9.95 3.37
C LEU A 306 28.88 10.96 2.20
N GLY A 307 27.99 11.96 2.22
CA GLY A 307 27.79 12.89 1.09
C GLY A 307 27.25 12.21 -0.16
N LYS A 308 26.42 11.19 0.01
CA LYS A 308 25.84 10.35 -1.06
C LYS A 308 24.31 10.44 -1.08
N ASN A 309 23.77 11.64 -1.25
CA ASN A 309 22.31 11.87 -1.42
C ASN A 309 21.89 11.75 -2.89
#